data_84bba1df1f0aebbdbe3312b12e38f6fc
#
_entry.id   84bba1df1f0aebbdbe3312b12e38f6fc
#
_cell.length_a   1.000
_cell.length_b   1.000
_cell.length_c   1.000
_cell.angle_alpha   90.00
_cell.angle_beta   90.00
_cell.angle_gamma   90.00
#
_symmetry.space_group_name_H-M   'P 1'
#
loop_
_entity.id
_entity.type
_entity.pdbx_description
1 polymer ?
#
loop_
_entity_poly.entity_id
_entity_poly.type
_entity_poly.pdbx_seq_one_letter_code
_entity_poly.pdbx_strand_id
1 'polypeptide(L)'
;SEPQVRDLMQRIATSRKPCLSIMNMPPLPFLRRIDALAEAPLDMCYDDASVWADFEPGLMSLCSPDPQAFRPPEEGTNILHVGLPTNFKAAVFADPAHNAILRQLESDIAAVTVDGKDVPVKLRIYDSLFVPMAKWSMLLTGNYQCVQRDGVRAIRDAVHGDLAASADMYAWVDTLARALGADAAIRCRLKNMQMRLVAC
;
A
#
# COMPACT_ATOMS: atom_id res chain seq x y z
N SER A 1 -22.02 -0.78 -9.30
CA SER A 1 -20.63 -1.02 -8.90
C SER A 1 -20.51 -1.38 -7.42
N GLU A 2 -21.10 -0.62 -6.50
CA GLU A 2 -21.03 -0.93 -5.07
C GLU A 2 -21.65 -2.27 -4.69
N PRO A 3 -22.85 -2.68 -5.16
CA PRO A 3 -23.39 -3.99 -4.84
C PRO A 3 -22.51 -5.15 -5.30
N GLN A 4 -21.89 -5.03 -6.47
CA GLN A 4 -20.98 -6.04 -7.01
C GLN A 4 -19.68 -6.14 -6.20
N VAL A 5 -19.15 -5.01 -5.73
CA VAL A 5 -17.99 -4.99 -4.86
C VAL A 5 -18.31 -5.64 -3.51
N ARG A 6 -19.47 -5.35 -2.92
CA ARG A 6 -19.92 -5.97 -1.67
C ARG A 6 -20.09 -7.49 -1.80
N ASP A 7 -20.73 -7.97 -2.87
CA ASP A 7 -20.85 -9.40 -3.16
C ASP A 7 -19.47 -10.07 -3.26
N LEU A 8 -18.54 -9.44 -3.99
CA LEU A 8 -17.17 -9.95 -4.10
C LEU A 8 -16.47 -10.00 -2.73
N MET A 9 -16.57 -8.94 -1.93
CA MET A 9 -15.99 -8.88 -0.59
C MET A 9 -16.56 -9.96 0.31
N GLN A 10 -17.88 -10.15 0.30
CA GLN A 10 -18.56 -11.22 1.05
C GLN A 10 -18.07 -12.62 0.65
N ARG A 11 -17.93 -12.87 -0.64
CA ARG A 11 -17.43 -14.16 -1.16
C ARG A 11 -15.97 -14.40 -0.75
N ILE A 12 -15.13 -13.38 -0.79
CA ILE A 12 -13.74 -13.46 -0.34
C ILE A 12 -13.70 -13.79 1.16
N ALA A 13 -14.43 -13.05 1.99
CA ALA A 13 -14.48 -13.28 3.43
C ALA A 13 -14.96 -14.69 3.78
N THR A 14 -16.07 -15.15 3.14
CA THR A 14 -16.65 -16.48 3.33
C THR A 14 -15.68 -17.59 2.92
N SER A 15 -14.80 -17.35 1.95
CA SER A 15 -13.83 -18.36 1.49
C SER A 15 -12.80 -18.73 2.56
N ARG A 16 -12.59 -17.89 3.58
CA ARG A 16 -11.59 -18.06 4.65
C ARG A 16 -10.17 -18.25 4.13
N LYS A 17 -9.91 -17.79 2.94
CA LYS A 17 -8.57 -17.84 2.31
C LYS A 17 -7.76 -16.58 2.63
N PRO A 18 -6.41 -16.68 2.65
CA PRO A 18 -5.57 -15.49 2.79
C PRO A 18 -5.84 -14.51 1.65
N CYS A 19 -6.07 -13.25 2.00
CA CYS A 19 -6.39 -12.16 1.08
C CYS A 19 -5.26 -11.13 1.07
N LEU A 20 -4.58 -10.97 -0.06
CA LEU A 20 -3.61 -9.90 -0.28
C LEU A 20 -4.31 -8.72 -0.94
N SER A 21 -4.57 -7.68 -0.18
CA SER A 21 -5.20 -6.46 -0.68
C SER A 21 -4.17 -5.56 -1.37
N ILE A 22 -4.38 -5.29 -2.67
CA ILE A 22 -3.47 -4.44 -3.46
C ILE A 22 -4.06 -3.02 -3.49
N MET A 23 -3.67 -2.20 -2.52
CA MET A 23 -4.15 -0.82 -2.37
C MET A 23 -3.20 0.01 -1.51
N ASN A 24 -3.31 1.34 -1.60
CA ASN A 24 -2.53 2.24 -0.75
C ASN A 24 -3.22 2.55 0.59
N MET A 25 -4.56 2.55 0.59
CA MET A 25 -5.34 2.67 1.84
C MET A 25 -5.46 1.30 2.49
N PRO A 26 -5.03 1.14 3.75
CA PRO A 26 -5.07 -0.16 4.41
C PRO A 26 -6.51 -0.62 4.64
N PRO A 27 -6.84 -1.90 4.41
CA PRO A 27 -8.10 -2.49 4.86
C PRO A 27 -8.21 -2.46 6.38
N LEU A 28 -9.42 -2.26 6.90
CA LEU A 28 -9.65 -2.26 8.35
C LEU A 28 -9.13 -3.52 9.05
N PRO A 29 -9.36 -4.75 8.55
CA PRO A 29 -8.81 -5.97 9.15
C PRO A 29 -7.28 -5.98 9.20
N PHE A 30 -6.59 -5.39 8.23
CA PHE A 30 -5.14 -5.27 8.27
C PHE A 30 -4.68 -4.34 9.40
N LEU A 31 -5.33 -3.19 9.58
CA LEU A 31 -5.02 -2.26 10.66
C LEU A 31 -5.23 -2.88 12.05
N ARG A 32 -6.24 -3.75 12.20
CA ARG A 32 -6.50 -4.50 13.45
C ARG A 32 -5.38 -5.48 13.84
N ARG A 33 -4.45 -5.77 12.95
CA ARG A 33 -3.24 -6.57 13.25
C ARG A 33 -2.13 -5.76 13.93
N ILE A 34 -2.25 -4.45 13.97
CA ILE A 34 -1.33 -3.56 14.68
C ILE A 34 -1.86 -3.38 16.09
N ASP A 35 -1.12 -3.87 17.09
CA ASP A 35 -1.58 -3.92 18.48
C ASP A 35 -2.11 -2.58 19.00
N ALA A 36 -1.41 -1.48 18.69
CA ALA A 36 -1.83 -0.14 19.07
C ALA A 36 -3.16 0.31 18.41
N LEU A 37 -3.62 -0.38 17.36
CA LEU A 37 -4.84 -0.07 16.62
C LEU A 37 -5.93 -1.14 16.77
N ALA A 38 -5.66 -2.23 17.51
CA ALA A 38 -6.58 -3.36 17.62
C ALA A 38 -7.97 -2.92 18.09
N GLU A 39 -8.03 -2.06 19.09
CA GLU A 39 -9.29 -1.55 19.70
C GLU A 39 -9.56 -0.07 19.37
N ALA A 40 -8.78 0.53 18.48
CA ALA A 40 -8.98 1.93 18.11
C ALA A 40 -10.29 2.13 17.33
N PRO A 41 -11.00 3.26 17.45
CA PRO A 41 -12.25 3.54 16.76
C PRO A 41 -12.00 3.92 15.29
N LEU A 42 -11.47 2.97 14.49
CA LEU A 42 -11.07 3.18 13.11
C LEU A 42 -12.25 3.15 12.12
N ASP A 43 -13.40 2.67 12.52
CA ASP A 43 -14.57 2.52 11.64
C ASP A 43 -15.00 3.87 11.05
N MET A 44 -14.82 4.95 11.80
CA MET A 44 -15.09 6.32 11.35
C MET A 44 -14.17 6.81 10.22
N CYS A 45 -13.09 6.09 9.92
CA CYS A 45 -12.18 6.41 8.82
C CYS A 45 -12.62 5.84 7.47
N TYR A 46 -13.73 5.11 7.44
CA TYR A 46 -14.29 4.48 6.25
C TYR A 46 -15.72 4.95 6.04
N ASP A 47 -16.13 5.18 4.80
CA ASP A 47 -17.50 5.52 4.46
C ASP A 47 -18.47 4.43 4.92
N ASP A 48 -18.05 3.17 4.78
CA ASP A 48 -18.77 2.02 5.26
C ASP A 48 -17.81 0.92 5.73
N ALA A 49 -17.57 0.86 7.02
CA ALA A 49 -16.71 -0.14 7.62
C ALA A 49 -17.32 -1.55 7.61
N SER A 50 -18.65 -1.68 7.41
CA SER A 50 -19.35 -2.97 7.45
C SER A 50 -18.90 -3.95 6.37
N VAL A 51 -18.32 -3.47 5.28
CA VAL A 51 -17.75 -4.32 4.22
C VAL A 51 -16.60 -5.19 4.71
N TRP A 52 -16.00 -4.85 5.84
CA TRP A 52 -14.87 -5.55 6.44
C TRP A 52 -15.27 -6.48 7.60
N ALA A 53 -16.55 -6.47 8.02
CA ALA A 53 -17.00 -7.14 9.23
C ALA A 53 -16.71 -8.64 9.28
N ASP A 54 -16.80 -9.32 8.13
CA ASP A 54 -16.62 -10.78 8.04
C ASP A 54 -15.17 -11.20 7.73
N PHE A 55 -14.24 -10.25 7.63
CA PHE A 55 -12.83 -10.55 7.39
C PHE A 55 -12.07 -10.80 8.69
N GLU A 56 -11.37 -11.91 8.74
CA GLU A 56 -10.42 -12.18 9.83
C GLU A 56 -9.14 -11.37 9.64
N PRO A 57 -8.70 -10.61 10.66
CA PRO A 57 -7.44 -9.87 10.59
C PRO A 57 -6.24 -10.72 10.19
N GLY A 58 -6.10 -11.94 10.73
CA GLY A 58 -5.01 -12.86 10.43
C GLY A 58 -4.93 -13.32 8.96
N LEU A 59 -6.07 -13.29 8.25
CA LEU A 59 -6.18 -13.65 6.84
C LEU A 59 -6.01 -12.46 5.89
N MET A 60 -5.81 -11.26 6.41
CA MET A 60 -5.65 -10.05 5.59
C MET A 60 -4.20 -9.57 5.59
N SER A 61 -3.65 -9.34 4.41
CA SER A 61 -2.40 -8.61 4.25
C SER A 61 -2.53 -7.47 3.24
N LEU A 62 -1.59 -6.54 3.31
CA LEU A 62 -1.56 -5.33 2.48
C LEU A 62 -0.36 -5.38 1.53
N CYS A 63 -0.63 -5.12 0.26
CA CYS A 63 0.36 -4.89 -0.77
C CYS A 63 0.22 -3.47 -1.29
N SER A 64 1.21 -2.63 -1.07
CA SER A 64 1.24 -1.29 -1.63
C SER A 64 1.80 -1.33 -3.05
N PRO A 65 1.00 -0.98 -4.09
CA PRO A 65 1.48 -0.88 -5.46
C PRO A 65 2.39 0.33 -5.66
N ASP A 66 3.21 0.31 -6.70
CA ASP A 66 3.92 1.51 -7.13
C ASP A 66 2.92 2.55 -7.66
N PRO A 67 3.04 3.83 -7.30
CA PRO A 67 2.12 4.88 -7.75
C PRO A 67 2.15 5.16 -9.25
N GLN A 68 3.07 4.57 -10.01
CA GLN A 68 3.17 4.76 -11.46
C GLN A 68 2.35 3.77 -12.28
N ALA A 69 1.63 2.86 -11.63
CA ALA A 69 0.62 2.05 -12.26
C ALA A 69 -0.70 2.85 -12.35
N PHE A 70 -1.27 2.98 -13.54
CA PHE A 70 -2.53 3.69 -13.75
C PHE A 70 -3.42 2.95 -14.75
N ARG A 71 -4.70 3.22 -14.66
CA ARG A 71 -5.69 2.70 -15.58
C ARG A 71 -6.23 3.85 -16.42
N PRO A 72 -5.97 3.85 -17.74
CA PRO A 72 -6.54 4.84 -18.63
C PRO A 72 -8.07 4.78 -18.62
N PRO A 73 -8.78 5.91 -18.48
CA PRO A 73 -10.25 5.93 -18.45
C PRO A 73 -10.90 5.43 -19.76
N GLU A 74 -10.19 5.60 -20.87
CA GLU A 74 -10.61 5.24 -22.22
C GLU A 74 -10.46 3.76 -22.55
N GLU A 75 -9.73 3.00 -21.72
CA GLU A 75 -9.48 1.58 -21.93
C GLU A 75 -10.39 0.70 -21.06
N GLY A 76 -10.35 -0.61 -21.33
CA GLY A 76 -11.11 -1.59 -20.57
C GLY A 76 -10.75 -1.62 -19.07
N THR A 77 -11.72 -2.00 -18.24
CA THR A 77 -11.58 -1.98 -16.78
C THR A 77 -10.43 -2.84 -16.22
N ASN A 78 -9.97 -3.83 -17.00
CA ASN A 78 -8.91 -4.76 -16.61
C ASN A 78 -7.54 -4.40 -17.21
N ILE A 79 -7.42 -3.22 -17.84
CA ILE A 79 -6.15 -2.77 -18.42
C ILE A 79 -5.45 -1.85 -17.44
N LEU A 80 -4.21 -2.20 -17.11
CA LEU A 80 -3.33 -1.43 -16.24
C LEU A 80 -2.05 -1.08 -17.01
N HIS A 81 -1.78 0.22 -17.17
CA HIS A 81 -0.52 0.69 -17.71
C HIS A 81 0.51 0.84 -16.60
N VAL A 82 1.69 0.24 -16.82
CA VAL A 82 2.82 0.28 -15.89
C VAL A 82 3.99 0.97 -16.58
N GLY A 83 4.24 2.22 -16.24
CA GLY A 83 5.23 3.06 -16.91
C GLY A 83 6.69 2.80 -16.49
N LEU A 84 6.90 2.22 -15.32
CA LEU A 84 8.21 1.89 -14.77
C LEU A 84 8.18 0.52 -14.08
N PRO A 85 9.36 -0.08 -13.78
CA PRO A 85 9.43 -1.31 -13.01
C PRO A 85 8.62 -1.19 -11.72
N THR A 86 7.44 -1.79 -11.71
CA THR A 86 6.52 -1.70 -10.58
C THR A 86 6.95 -2.67 -9.50
N ASN A 87 7.30 -2.12 -8.35
CA ASN A 87 7.58 -2.89 -7.15
C ASN A 87 6.34 -2.94 -6.27
N PHE A 88 5.77 -4.12 -6.16
CA PHE A 88 4.71 -4.40 -5.19
C PHE A 88 5.35 -4.78 -3.86
N LYS A 89 5.05 -4.03 -2.81
CA LYS A 89 5.58 -4.24 -1.46
C LYS A 89 4.48 -4.78 -0.57
N ALA A 90 4.58 -6.05 -0.21
CA ALA A 90 3.60 -6.72 0.62
C ALA A 90 4.13 -6.94 2.04
N ALA A 91 3.23 -6.81 3.01
CA ALA A 91 3.44 -7.26 4.38
C ALA A 91 3.16 -8.76 4.49
N VAL A 92 3.71 -9.41 5.53
CA VAL A 92 3.42 -10.80 5.84
C VAL A 92 2.01 -10.98 6.42
N PHE A 93 1.46 -12.19 6.27
CA PHE A 93 0.30 -12.65 7.04
C PHE A 93 0.70 -13.01 8.49
N ALA A 94 -0.29 -13.23 9.34
CA ALA A 94 -0.05 -13.74 10.69
C ALA A 94 0.45 -15.19 10.66
N ASP A 95 -0.09 -16.03 9.75
CA ASP A 95 0.27 -17.43 9.63
C ASP A 95 1.52 -17.63 8.73
N PRO A 96 2.57 -18.33 9.22
CA PRO A 96 3.74 -18.67 8.42
C PRO A 96 3.42 -19.48 7.15
N ALA A 97 2.38 -20.34 7.18
CA ALA A 97 1.98 -21.11 6.01
C ALA A 97 1.48 -20.21 4.87
N HIS A 98 0.76 -19.15 5.20
CA HIS A 98 0.34 -18.16 4.21
C HIS A 98 1.52 -17.33 3.67
N ASN A 99 2.52 -17.10 4.51
CA ASN A 99 3.75 -16.41 4.08
C ASN A 99 4.57 -17.26 3.11
N ALA A 100 4.57 -18.59 3.26
CA ALA A 100 5.19 -19.50 2.29
C ALA A 100 4.56 -19.34 0.89
N ILE A 101 3.23 -19.20 0.81
CA ILE A 101 2.52 -18.93 -0.46
C ILE A 101 2.98 -17.59 -1.07
N LEU A 102 3.08 -16.53 -0.26
CA LEU A 102 3.57 -15.23 -0.74
C LEU A 102 5.01 -15.31 -1.25
N ARG A 103 5.90 -16.01 -0.53
CA ARG A 103 7.30 -16.19 -0.93
C ARG A 103 7.41 -16.98 -2.23
N GLN A 104 6.56 -18.00 -2.41
CA GLN A 104 6.49 -18.71 -3.69
C GLN A 104 6.04 -17.78 -4.82
N LEU A 105 5.00 -16.98 -4.61
CA LEU A 105 4.53 -16.00 -5.58
C LEU A 105 5.60 -14.95 -5.91
N GLU A 106 6.37 -14.47 -4.93
CA GLU A 106 7.51 -13.57 -5.14
C GLU A 106 8.55 -14.21 -6.08
N SER A 107 8.86 -15.49 -5.86
CA SER A 107 9.80 -16.26 -6.68
C SER A 107 9.26 -16.50 -8.08
N ASP A 108 8.00 -16.88 -8.21
CA ASP A 108 7.36 -17.17 -9.50
C ASP A 108 7.30 -15.92 -10.38
N ILE A 109 6.92 -14.77 -9.81
CA ILE A 109 6.91 -13.48 -10.53
C ILE A 109 8.34 -13.09 -10.96
N ALA A 110 9.33 -13.32 -10.11
CA ALA A 110 10.73 -13.01 -10.44
C ALA A 110 11.29 -13.89 -11.58
N ALA A 111 10.74 -15.08 -11.77
CA ALA A 111 11.16 -16.02 -12.79
C ALA A 111 10.48 -15.79 -14.17
N VAL A 112 9.45 -14.94 -14.24
CA VAL A 112 8.74 -14.69 -15.50
C VAL A 112 9.59 -13.86 -16.45
N THR A 113 9.69 -14.33 -17.69
CA THR A 113 10.31 -13.58 -18.79
C THR A 113 9.34 -13.44 -19.96
N VAL A 114 9.46 -12.35 -20.70
CA VAL A 114 8.74 -12.10 -21.96
C VAL A 114 9.77 -11.76 -23.03
N ASP A 115 9.75 -12.49 -24.13
CA ASP A 115 10.73 -12.38 -25.21
C ASP A 115 12.20 -12.46 -24.70
N GLY A 116 12.44 -13.37 -23.74
CA GLY A 116 13.76 -13.59 -23.14
C GLY A 116 14.26 -12.47 -22.21
N LYS A 117 13.40 -11.53 -21.85
CA LYS A 117 13.71 -10.44 -20.92
C LYS A 117 12.86 -10.54 -19.65
N ASP A 118 13.47 -10.20 -18.52
CA ASP A 118 12.75 -10.13 -17.25
C ASP A 118 11.59 -9.12 -17.34
N VAL A 119 10.44 -9.49 -16.81
CA VAL A 119 9.33 -8.54 -16.68
C VAL A 119 9.67 -7.46 -15.66
N PRO A 120 9.29 -6.20 -15.92
CA PRO A 120 9.59 -5.07 -15.01
C PRO A 120 8.69 -5.04 -13.77
N VAL A 121 8.08 -6.17 -13.40
CA VAL A 121 7.21 -6.29 -12.24
C VAL A 121 7.91 -7.11 -11.18
N LYS A 122 7.96 -6.60 -9.95
CA LYS A 122 8.59 -7.28 -8.82
C LYS A 122 7.68 -7.22 -7.59
N LEU A 123 7.33 -8.38 -7.06
CA LEU A 123 6.78 -8.50 -5.72
C LEU A 123 7.95 -8.55 -4.72
N ARG A 124 7.78 -7.89 -3.57
CA ARG A 124 8.72 -7.93 -2.45
C ARG A 124 7.95 -8.13 -1.16
N ILE A 125 8.26 -9.20 -0.45
CA ILE A 125 7.66 -9.53 0.84
C ILE A 125 8.54 -9.02 1.97
N TYR A 126 7.94 -8.38 2.95
CA TYR A 126 8.63 -7.82 4.11
C TYR A 126 8.03 -8.34 5.41
N ASP A 127 8.89 -8.78 6.31
CA ASP A 127 8.51 -9.25 7.66
C ASP A 127 8.14 -8.07 8.57
N SER A 128 7.20 -7.24 8.10
CA SER A 128 6.73 -6.06 8.80
C SER A 128 5.38 -5.60 8.27
N LEU A 129 4.49 -5.22 9.17
CA LEU A 129 3.18 -4.63 8.84
C LEU A 129 3.31 -3.18 8.34
N PHE A 130 4.42 -2.50 8.62
CA PHE A 130 4.59 -1.07 8.36
C PHE A 130 5.19 -0.74 6.99
N VAL A 131 5.75 -1.72 6.27
CA VAL A 131 6.40 -1.45 4.98
C VAL A 131 5.43 -0.89 3.93
N PRO A 132 4.20 -1.39 3.77
CA PRO A 132 3.25 -0.75 2.87
C PRO A 132 2.92 0.69 3.26
N MET A 133 2.88 0.97 4.57
CA MET A 133 2.59 2.30 5.12
C MET A 133 3.74 3.30 4.93
N ALA A 134 4.96 2.83 4.66
CA ALA A 134 6.10 3.70 4.38
C ALA A 134 5.89 4.62 3.16
N LYS A 135 4.94 4.28 2.27
CA LYS A 135 4.54 5.15 1.15
C LYS A 135 3.64 6.34 1.57
N TRP A 136 3.09 6.36 2.76
CA TRP A 136 2.18 7.41 3.18
C TRP A 136 2.81 8.80 3.12
N SER A 137 4.07 8.94 3.51
CA SER A 137 4.77 10.22 3.39
C SER A 137 4.75 10.72 1.95
N MET A 138 5.05 9.86 0.98
CA MET A 138 5.05 10.23 -0.45
C MET A 138 3.63 10.49 -0.98
N LEU A 139 2.62 9.75 -0.53
CA LEU A 139 1.23 9.99 -0.89
C LEU A 139 0.73 11.32 -0.34
N LEU A 140 1.05 11.65 0.91
CA LEU A 140 0.60 12.87 1.59
C LEU A 140 1.31 14.13 1.08
N THR A 141 2.61 14.04 0.75
CA THR A 141 3.37 15.18 0.22
C THR A 141 3.19 15.38 -1.28
N GLY A 142 3.01 14.30 -2.04
CA GLY A 142 2.96 14.30 -3.50
C GLY A 142 1.55 14.05 -4.03
N ASN A 143 1.13 12.78 -4.09
CA ASN A 143 -0.05 12.38 -4.85
C ASN A 143 -1.34 13.11 -4.41
N TYR A 144 -1.62 13.22 -3.12
CA TYR A 144 -2.81 13.90 -2.63
C TYR A 144 -2.75 15.41 -2.85
N GLN A 145 -1.56 16.00 -2.81
CA GLN A 145 -1.36 17.42 -3.06
C GLN A 145 -1.43 17.79 -4.55
N CYS A 146 -1.41 16.81 -5.47
CA CYS A 146 -1.64 17.04 -6.88
C CYS A 146 -3.09 17.39 -7.20
N VAL A 147 -4.04 16.91 -6.42
CA VAL A 147 -5.47 17.20 -6.58
C VAL A 147 -5.78 18.52 -5.88
N GLN A 148 -6.26 19.51 -6.63
CA GLN A 148 -6.65 20.82 -6.12
C GLN A 148 -8.12 21.06 -6.40
N ARG A 149 -8.70 22.06 -5.75
CA ARG A 149 -10.14 22.39 -5.89
C ARG A 149 -10.53 22.64 -7.35
N ASP A 150 -9.69 23.35 -8.07
CA ASP A 150 -10.02 23.87 -9.40
C ASP A 150 -9.10 23.28 -10.50
N GLY A 151 -8.44 22.15 -10.21
CA GLY A 151 -7.55 21.51 -11.16
C GLY A 151 -6.58 20.51 -10.57
N VAL A 152 -5.48 20.29 -11.28
CA VAL A 152 -4.39 19.42 -10.85
C VAL A 152 -3.05 20.16 -10.99
N ARG A 153 -2.07 19.83 -10.16
CA ARG A 153 -0.69 20.30 -10.30
C ARG A 153 0.28 19.14 -10.47
N ALA A 154 1.43 19.40 -11.06
CA ALA A 154 2.47 18.39 -11.22
C ALA A 154 2.98 17.91 -9.84
N ILE A 155 3.32 16.63 -9.72
CA ILE A 155 3.83 16.05 -8.47
C ILE A 155 5.14 16.72 -8.02
N ARG A 156 5.99 17.15 -8.97
CA ARG A 156 7.19 17.92 -8.68
C ARG A 156 6.85 19.20 -7.92
N ASP A 157 5.88 19.97 -8.40
CA ASP A 157 5.48 21.24 -7.79
C ASP A 157 4.77 21.01 -6.44
N ALA A 158 4.06 19.89 -6.32
CA ALA A 158 3.43 19.48 -5.06
C ALA A 158 4.49 19.22 -3.97
N VAL A 159 5.56 18.51 -4.30
CA VAL A 159 6.61 18.12 -3.35
C VAL A 159 7.63 19.22 -3.11
N HIS A 160 8.09 19.90 -4.18
CA HIS A 160 9.18 20.87 -4.10
C HIS A 160 8.72 22.31 -3.91
N GLY A 161 7.43 22.60 -4.07
CA GLY A 161 6.87 23.92 -3.82
C GLY A 161 6.98 24.37 -2.36
N ASP A 162 7.00 23.42 -1.43
CA ASP A 162 7.27 23.65 -0.01
C ASP A 162 8.02 22.43 0.58
N LEU A 163 9.35 22.50 0.52
CA LEU A 163 10.22 21.45 1.04
C LEU A 163 10.16 21.33 2.57
N ALA A 164 9.88 22.41 3.30
CA ALA A 164 9.76 22.37 4.75
C ALA A 164 8.50 21.60 5.15
N ALA A 165 7.35 21.91 4.57
CA ALA A 165 6.11 21.18 4.81
C ALA A 165 6.22 19.70 4.37
N SER A 166 6.92 19.42 3.28
CA SER A 166 7.19 18.05 2.86
C SER A 166 8.05 17.30 3.89
N ALA A 167 9.11 17.92 4.40
CA ALA A 167 9.97 17.33 5.43
C ALA A 167 9.21 17.07 6.74
N ASP A 168 8.38 18.00 7.16
CA ASP A 168 7.52 17.86 8.35
C ASP A 168 6.54 16.70 8.20
N MET A 169 5.95 16.51 7.03
CA MET A 169 5.07 15.37 6.75
C MET A 169 5.81 14.03 6.86
N TYR A 170 7.04 13.94 6.34
CA TYR A 170 7.87 12.74 6.51
C TYR A 170 8.21 12.47 7.96
N ALA A 171 8.56 13.51 8.72
CA ALA A 171 8.83 13.41 10.16
C ALA A 171 7.58 12.96 10.95
N TRP A 172 6.41 13.48 10.56
CA TRP A 172 5.14 13.07 11.17
C TRP A 172 4.82 11.59 10.90
N VAL A 173 4.96 11.11 9.65
CA VAL A 173 4.73 9.70 9.32
C VAL A 173 5.73 8.77 10.05
N ASP A 174 7.00 9.17 10.18
CA ASP A 174 7.99 8.41 10.96
C ASP A 174 7.61 8.34 12.44
N THR A 175 7.14 9.45 13.01
CA THR A 175 6.67 9.51 14.40
C THR A 175 5.43 8.65 14.61
N LEU A 176 4.46 8.71 13.70
CA LEU A 176 3.27 7.87 13.74
C LEU A 176 3.64 6.38 13.66
N ALA A 177 4.48 5.99 12.71
CA ALA A 177 4.90 4.61 12.56
C ALA A 177 5.57 4.08 13.84
N ARG A 178 6.40 4.90 14.50
CA ARG A 178 7.01 4.55 15.79
C ARG A 178 5.99 4.38 16.91
N ALA A 179 5.05 5.29 17.01
CA ALA A 179 3.99 5.21 18.01
C ALA A 179 3.13 3.95 17.85
N LEU A 180 3.00 3.46 16.62
CA LEU A 180 2.29 2.23 16.29
C LEU A 180 3.15 0.95 16.43
N GLY A 181 4.43 1.06 16.79
CA GLY A 181 5.31 -0.09 17.05
C GLY A 181 6.25 -0.47 15.89
N ALA A 182 6.46 0.40 14.90
CA ALA A 182 7.41 0.13 13.82
C ALA A 182 8.86 0.02 14.32
N ASP A 183 9.58 -0.98 13.84
CA ASP A 183 10.98 -1.22 14.21
C ASP A 183 11.98 -0.24 13.57
N ALA A 184 13.26 -0.36 13.96
CA ALA A 184 14.34 0.52 13.47
C ALA A 184 14.64 0.34 11.97
N ALA A 185 14.41 -0.84 11.40
CA ALA A 185 14.72 -1.12 9.99
C ALA A 185 13.78 -0.36 9.05
N ILE A 186 12.50 -0.19 9.44
CA ILE A 186 11.53 0.60 8.71
C ILE A 186 11.87 2.09 8.77
N ARG A 187 12.33 2.56 9.92
CA ARG A 187 12.80 3.94 10.13
C ARG A 187 13.93 4.32 9.17
N CYS A 188 14.89 3.42 8.95
CA CYS A 188 15.97 3.66 7.99
C CYS A 188 15.43 3.83 6.56
N ARG A 189 14.38 3.09 6.17
CA ARG A 189 13.74 3.21 4.85
C ARG A 189 13.00 4.53 4.67
N LEU A 190 12.26 4.97 5.69
CA LEU A 190 11.57 6.27 5.68
C LEU A 190 12.57 7.42 5.54
N LYS A 191 13.68 7.39 6.29
CA LYS A 191 14.76 8.39 6.19
C LYS A 191 15.45 8.39 4.81
N ASN A 192 15.70 7.22 4.23
CA ASN A 192 16.30 7.12 2.90
C ASN A 192 15.36 7.66 1.80
N MET A 193 14.06 7.52 1.96
CA MET A 193 13.08 8.15 1.06
C MET A 193 13.09 9.67 1.20
N GLN A 194 13.19 10.20 2.41
CA GLN A 194 13.30 11.64 2.68
C GLN A 194 14.57 12.24 2.04
N MET A 195 15.73 11.58 2.21
CA MET A 195 16.98 12.05 1.61
C MET A 195 16.95 12.07 0.07
N ARG A 196 16.25 11.13 -0.57
CA ARG A 196 16.09 11.11 -2.03
C ARG A 196 15.20 12.22 -2.55
N LEU A 197 14.23 12.68 -1.77
CA LEU A 197 13.37 13.83 -2.13
C LEU A 197 14.12 15.15 -2.13
N VAL A 198 15.11 15.30 -1.25
CA VAL A 198 15.92 16.54 -1.14
C VAL A 198 17.05 16.56 -2.19
N ALA A 199 17.42 15.40 -2.74
CA ALA A 199 18.53 15.26 -3.69
C ALA A 199 18.09 15.29 -5.17
N CYS A 200 16.78 15.37 -5.49
CA CYS A 200 16.22 15.57 -6.82
C CYS A 200 15.72 16.99 -7.02
#